data_b387ddc12fafa0a3d668954b9e966a89
#
_entry.id   b387ddc12fafa0a3d668954b9e966a89
#
_cell.length_a   1.000
_cell.length_b   1.000
_cell.length_c   1.000
_cell.angle_alpha   90.00
_cell.angle_beta   90.00
_cell.angle_gamma   90.00
#
_symmetry.space_group_name_H-M   'P 1'
#
loop_
_entity.id
_entity.type
_entity.pdbx_description
1 polymer ?
#
loop_
_entity_poly.entity_id
_entity_poly.type
_entity_poly.pdbx_seq_one_letter_code
_entity_poly.pdbx_strand_id
1 'polypeptide(L)'
;MAEDKGGSPARFSEEILREYLSSLYGCSVDICGVWRLGCEKAEGFKDLKGFGYGVPYVIEFRVKGEIKRVVLETMRSEGFGHEFPSDRAQILLWQHSAFNKLPQHVRSVDVGAFTKDGKSLESLGNCGEFFILTEYVDGKLYHLDLDHIKDTGEISELDEKRCLALSDYLVKIHCVKRDAPWLYVRRARELVGHGECIMGLLDSYPPGLDFVKEQNLIDIEKDCVVWRWRLKRKAHRLSQVHGDFHPWNIMFHQDLDFTVLDRSRGEWGEPADDVTAMTINYIFYSLQKYGELAGVFERLYRLFWENYLQKTGDWEILEVVQPFYAWRGLVVASPIWYPNLSRDVRIKLLNFVKNVLRHERFDLDAVNAYLQPL
;
A
#
# COMPACT_ATOMS: atom_id res chain seq x y z
N MET A 1 19.58 -19.03 -1.25
CA MET A 1 20.57 -18.06 -1.76
C MET A 1 21.19 -17.38 -0.55
N ALA A 2 22.50 -17.34 -0.48
CA ALA A 2 23.26 -17.00 0.72
C ALA A 2 22.95 -15.60 1.26
N GLU A 3 22.73 -15.50 2.54
CA GLU A 3 22.60 -14.28 3.33
C GLU A 3 23.91 -13.48 3.26
N ASP A 4 23.84 -12.29 2.69
CA ASP A 4 24.91 -11.30 2.84
C ASP A 4 24.79 -10.67 4.24
N LYS A 5 25.44 -11.32 5.21
CA LYS A 5 25.56 -10.82 6.59
C LYS A 5 26.67 -9.77 6.63
N GLY A 6 26.26 -8.52 6.68
CA GLY A 6 27.15 -7.40 6.97
C GLY A 6 27.60 -6.65 5.73
N GLY A 7 27.09 -5.41 5.60
CA GLY A 7 27.40 -4.49 4.51
C GLY A 7 28.92 -4.39 4.28
N SER A 8 29.37 -5.06 3.24
CA SER A 8 30.75 -5.00 2.75
C SER A 8 31.05 -3.62 2.17
N PRO A 9 32.26 -3.08 2.34
CA PRO A 9 32.71 -1.84 1.68
C PRO A 9 32.79 -1.95 0.14
N ALA A 10 32.42 -3.09 -0.42
CA ALA A 10 32.51 -3.41 -1.86
C ALA A 10 31.34 -2.84 -2.73
N ARG A 11 30.40 -2.06 -2.19
CA ARG A 11 29.29 -1.51 -2.99
C ARG A 11 29.63 -0.31 -3.85
N PHE A 12 30.78 0.34 -3.64
CA PHE A 12 31.23 1.46 -4.45
C PHE A 12 32.75 1.50 -4.56
N SER A 13 33.23 1.49 -5.81
CA SER A 13 34.64 1.70 -6.10
C SER A 13 34.99 3.18 -5.94
N GLU A 14 36.30 3.48 -5.75
CA GLU A 14 36.77 4.87 -5.74
C GLU A 14 36.46 5.59 -7.06
N GLU A 15 36.38 4.88 -8.17
CA GLU A 15 36.01 5.39 -9.48
C GLU A 15 34.59 5.93 -9.50
N ILE A 16 33.61 5.15 -9.01
CA ILE A 16 32.20 5.53 -8.90
C ILE A 16 32.05 6.78 -8.02
N LEU A 17 32.73 6.81 -6.87
CA LEU A 17 32.71 7.97 -5.98
C LEU A 17 33.34 9.20 -6.62
N ARG A 18 34.42 9.03 -7.35
CA ARG A 18 35.11 10.12 -8.07
C ARG A 18 34.19 10.72 -9.13
N GLU A 19 33.56 9.91 -9.93
CA GLU A 19 32.62 10.35 -10.97
C GLU A 19 31.44 11.12 -10.36
N TYR A 20 30.79 10.55 -9.35
CA TYR A 20 29.67 11.15 -8.67
C TYR A 20 30.04 12.49 -8.05
N LEU A 21 31.11 12.54 -7.25
CA LEU A 21 31.55 13.79 -6.60
C LEU A 21 32.05 14.82 -7.62
N SER A 22 32.70 14.40 -8.70
CA SER A 22 33.10 15.32 -9.76
C SER A 22 31.89 15.96 -10.45
N SER A 23 30.85 15.19 -10.70
CA SER A 23 29.57 15.72 -11.20
C SER A 23 28.93 16.71 -10.21
N LEU A 24 28.87 16.33 -8.94
CA LEU A 24 28.25 17.15 -7.88
C LEU A 24 28.98 18.47 -7.65
N TYR A 25 30.31 18.48 -7.69
CA TYR A 25 31.13 19.69 -7.48
C TYR A 25 31.45 20.45 -8.79
N GLY A 26 31.05 19.90 -9.94
CA GLY A 26 31.29 20.53 -11.25
C GLY A 26 32.80 20.62 -11.66
N CYS A 27 33.65 19.81 -11.06
CA CYS A 27 35.10 19.74 -11.37
C CYS A 27 35.70 18.40 -10.92
N SER A 28 36.90 18.08 -11.42
CA SER A 28 37.61 16.87 -11.03
C SER A 28 37.87 16.77 -9.54
N VAL A 29 37.63 15.57 -9.00
CA VAL A 29 37.83 15.21 -7.60
C VAL A 29 38.76 14.01 -7.49
N ASP A 30 39.72 14.05 -6.55
CA ASP A 30 40.59 12.94 -6.20
C ASP A 30 40.18 12.33 -4.87
N ILE A 31 39.85 11.04 -4.86
CA ILE A 31 39.54 10.32 -3.63
C ILE A 31 40.82 10.06 -2.85
N CYS A 32 40.87 10.51 -1.60
CA CYS A 32 41.98 10.35 -0.68
C CYS A 32 41.80 9.15 0.25
N GLY A 33 40.58 8.80 0.59
CA GLY A 33 40.26 7.65 1.43
C GLY A 33 38.78 7.44 1.68
N VAL A 34 38.44 6.18 1.98
CA VAL A 34 37.06 5.78 2.33
C VAL A 34 37.14 4.82 3.50
N TRP A 35 36.42 5.10 4.59
CA TRP A 35 36.37 4.21 5.76
C TRP A 35 35.04 4.30 6.48
N ARG A 36 34.70 3.26 7.23
CA ARG A 36 33.47 3.21 8.02
C ARG A 36 33.59 4.12 9.26
N LEU A 37 32.60 4.99 9.47
CA LEU A 37 32.56 5.86 10.64
C LEU A 37 32.35 5.03 11.91
N GLY A 38 33.16 5.30 12.95
CA GLY A 38 33.07 4.66 14.25
C GLY A 38 33.84 3.32 14.39
N CYS A 39 34.66 2.94 13.40
CA CYS A 39 35.56 1.78 13.54
C CYS A 39 36.81 2.04 14.40
N GLU A 40 37.05 3.26 14.82
CA GLU A 40 38.22 3.68 15.66
C GLU A 40 37.95 3.50 17.17
N LYS A 41 36.96 2.74 17.59
CA LYS A 41 36.65 2.55 19.01
C LYS A 41 37.70 1.70 19.70
N ALA A 42 38.27 2.24 20.80
CA ALA A 42 39.19 1.53 21.69
C ALA A 42 38.61 0.17 22.14
N GLU A 43 39.45 -0.85 22.22
CA GLU A 43 39.09 -2.14 22.72
C GLU A 43 38.46 -2.03 24.11
N GLY A 44 37.22 -2.57 24.26
CA GLY A 44 36.55 -2.67 25.55
C GLY A 44 35.26 -1.84 25.74
N PHE A 45 34.89 -0.97 24.81
CA PHE A 45 33.66 -0.21 24.97
C PHE A 45 32.46 -0.98 24.37
N LYS A 46 31.58 -1.52 25.24
CA LYS A 46 30.28 -2.08 24.81
C LYS A 46 29.24 -0.94 24.69
N ASP A 47 28.83 -0.63 23.47
CA ASP A 47 27.69 0.26 23.25
C ASP A 47 26.42 -0.36 23.86
N LEU A 48 25.73 0.39 24.72
CA LEU A 48 24.38 0.02 25.18
C LEU A 48 23.37 -0.03 24.02
N LYS A 49 23.60 0.75 22.95
CA LYS A 49 22.76 0.79 21.75
C LYS A 49 23.23 -0.25 20.74
N GLY A 50 22.59 -1.42 20.75
CA GLY A 50 22.93 -2.54 19.84
C GLY A 50 22.45 -2.38 18.39
N PHE A 51 21.56 -1.41 18.07
CA PHE A 51 20.97 -1.26 16.75
C PHE A 51 20.94 0.21 16.30
N GLY A 52 21.31 0.46 15.04
CA GLY A 52 21.15 1.73 14.35
C GLY A 52 20.73 1.50 12.89
N TYR A 53 19.92 2.37 12.35
CA TYR A 53 19.40 2.25 10.97
C TYR A 53 20.45 2.56 9.92
N GLY A 54 21.41 3.45 10.21
CA GLY A 54 22.41 3.91 9.27
C GLY A 54 23.65 3.02 9.19
N VAL A 55 24.29 3.04 8.03
CA VAL A 55 25.63 2.47 7.79
C VAL A 55 26.48 3.60 7.18
N PRO A 56 27.15 4.42 8.03
CA PRO A 56 27.85 5.59 7.57
C PRO A 56 29.29 5.26 7.15
N TYR A 57 29.74 5.87 6.03
CA TYR A 57 31.10 5.86 5.53
C TYR A 57 31.62 7.28 5.38
N VAL A 58 32.82 7.55 5.86
CA VAL A 58 33.54 8.80 5.58
C VAL A 58 34.22 8.68 4.24
N ILE A 59 34.07 9.70 3.38
CA ILE A 59 34.78 9.85 2.13
C ILE A 59 35.62 11.12 2.25
N GLU A 60 36.92 10.98 2.20
CA GLU A 60 37.88 12.07 2.12
C GLU A 60 38.33 12.26 0.67
N PHE A 61 38.25 13.47 0.18
CA PHE A 61 38.60 13.78 -1.20
C PHE A 61 39.19 15.19 -1.34
N ARG A 62 39.96 15.38 -2.42
CA ARG A 62 40.50 16.68 -2.78
C ARG A 62 39.72 17.29 -3.93
N VAL A 63 39.32 18.54 -3.76
CA VAL A 63 38.61 19.34 -4.78
C VAL A 63 39.14 20.77 -4.75
N LYS A 64 39.54 21.29 -5.94
CA LYS A 64 40.15 22.62 -6.10
C LYS A 64 41.33 22.89 -5.14
N GLY A 65 42.13 21.85 -4.85
CA GLY A 65 43.29 21.92 -3.96
C GLY A 65 42.99 21.76 -2.47
N GLU A 66 41.73 21.79 -2.05
CA GLU A 66 41.28 21.61 -0.67
C GLU A 66 40.85 20.18 -0.36
N ILE A 67 41.16 19.70 0.84
CA ILE A 67 40.69 18.41 1.33
C ILE A 67 39.33 18.64 2.00
N LYS A 68 38.32 17.86 1.56
CA LYS A 68 36.97 17.82 2.11
C LYS A 68 36.62 16.42 2.58
N ARG A 69 35.70 16.35 3.54
CA ARG A 69 35.12 15.10 4.05
C ARG A 69 33.60 15.17 3.98
N VAL A 70 33.00 14.10 3.53
CA VAL A 70 31.54 13.91 3.58
C VAL A 70 31.24 12.53 4.18
N VAL A 71 30.03 12.37 4.70
CA VAL A 71 29.54 11.07 5.17
C VAL A 71 28.49 10.58 4.17
N LEU A 72 28.75 9.43 3.56
CA LEU A 72 27.76 8.68 2.80
C LEU A 72 27.09 7.69 3.73
N GLU A 73 25.78 7.82 3.90
CA GLU A 73 25.00 6.96 4.77
C GLU A 73 23.95 6.22 3.96
N THR A 74 23.88 4.89 4.16
CA THR A 74 22.80 4.03 3.65
C THR A 74 21.97 3.52 4.81
N MET A 75 20.71 3.16 4.54
CA MET A 75 19.83 2.56 5.55
C MET A 75 19.84 1.03 5.42
N ARG A 76 19.80 0.36 6.59
CA ARG A 76 19.60 -1.08 6.66
C ARG A 76 18.20 -1.46 6.20
N SER A 77 18.08 -2.61 5.54
CA SER A 77 16.80 -3.16 5.05
C SER A 77 16.09 -4.05 6.07
N GLU A 78 16.57 -4.11 7.29
CA GLU A 78 16.09 -5.06 8.30
C GLU A 78 15.05 -4.41 9.21
N GLY A 79 13.76 -4.78 9.01
CA GLY A 79 12.66 -4.42 9.91
C GLY A 79 12.27 -2.93 9.93
N PHE A 80 11.36 -2.60 10.82
CA PHE A 80 10.92 -1.23 11.15
C PHE A 80 10.34 -0.41 9.99
N GLY A 81 9.92 -1.06 8.88
CA GLY A 81 9.35 -0.38 7.73
C GLY A 81 10.39 0.10 6.71
N HIS A 82 11.61 -0.41 6.74
CA HIS A 82 12.71 -0.06 5.82
C HIS A 82 13.05 -1.19 4.84
N GLU A 83 12.19 -2.20 4.74
CA GLU A 83 12.47 -3.44 4.03
C GLU A 83 12.63 -3.22 2.52
N PHE A 84 11.85 -2.31 1.93
CA PHE A 84 11.89 -2.02 0.50
C PHE A 84 12.79 -0.81 0.17
N PRO A 85 13.39 -0.76 -1.02
CA PRO A 85 14.11 0.44 -1.49
C PRO A 85 13.25 1.71 -1.45
N SER A 86 11.95 1.62 -1.79
CA SER A 86 11.00 2.74 -1.73
C SER A 86 10.85 3.32 -0.32
N ASP A 87 10.82 2.48 0.71
CA ASP A 87 10.73 2.95 2.10
C ASP A 87 11.94 3.81 2.47
N ARG A 88 13.12 3.32 2.10
CA ARG A 88 14.39 4.00 2.38
C ARG A 88 14.54 5.28 1.57
N ALA A 89 14.09 5.24 0.29
CA ALA A 89 14.11 6.42 -0.57
C ALA A 89 13.26 7.56 0.03
N GLN A 90 12.04 7.27 0.46
CA GLN A 90 11.15 8.24 1.08
C GLN A 90 11.83 8.93 2.29
N ILE A 91 12.44 8.13 3.17
CA ILE A 91 13.07 8.64 4.39
C ILE A 91 14.31 9.49 4.05
N LEU A 92 15.18 9.03 3.16
CA LEU A 92 16.40 9.73 2.79
C LEU A 92 16.11 11.04 2.05
N LEU A 93 15.13 11.08 1.16
CA LEU A 93 14.64 12.29 0.49
C LEU A 93 14.10 13.31 1.52
N TRP A 94 13.33 12.85 2.48
CA TRP A 94 12.83 13.70 3.54
C TRP A 94 13.96 14.22 4.43
N GLN A 95 14.91 13.37 4.83
CA GLN A 95 16.08 13.77 5.62
C GLN A 95 16.90 14.84 4.89
N HIS A 96 17.16 14.69 3.59
CA HIS A 96 17.86 15.71 2.81
C HIS A 96 17.20 17.08 2.90
N SER A 97 15.89 17.15 2.75
CA SER A 97 15.14 18.39 2.89
C SER A 97 15.15 18.93 4.34
N ALA A 98 14.98 18.07 5.34
CA ALA A 98 14.84 18.45 6.74
C ALA A 98 16.14 18.93 7.37
N PHE A 99 17.27 18.25 7.11
CA PHE A 99 18.58 18.59 7.68
C PHE A 99 18.99 20.03 7.37
N ASN A 100 18.68 20.48 6.16
CA ASN A 100 19.08 21.81 5.69
C ASN A 100 18.18 22.94 6.21
N LYS A 101 17.08 22.61 6.92
CA LYS A 101 16.13 23.61 7.46
C LYS A 101 16.28 23.83 8.97
N LEU A 102 17.12 23.04 9.65
CA LEU A 102 17.28 23.15 11.10
C LEU A 102 18.58 23.88 11.45
N PRO A 103 18.58 24.91 12.33
CA PRO A 103 19.80 25.58 12.79
C PRO A 103 20.68 24.59 13.59
N GLN A 104 22.00 24.74 13.46
CA GLN A 104 23.01 23.91 14.12
C GLN A 104 22.95 22.41 13.80
N HIS A 105 22.28 22.05 12.72
CA HIS A 105 22.24 20.68 12.21
C HIS A 105 23.32 20.44 11.15
N VAL A 106 23.82 19.20 11.07
CA VAL A 106 24.68 18.81 9.94
C VAL A 106 23.93 19.00 8.64
N ARG A 107 24.58 19.60 7.65
CA ARG A 107 23.96 19.82 6.34
C ARG A 107 24.03 18.58 5.49
N SER A 108 22.93 18.24 4.85
CA SER A 108 22.93 17.26 3.76
C SER A 108 23.46 17.93 2.49
N VAL A 109 24.52 17.38 1.93
CA VAL A 109 25.15 17.88 0.69
C VAL A 109 24.34 17.45 -0.52
N ASP A 110 23.91 16.20 -0.54
CA ASP A 110 23.09 15.59 -1.61
C ASP A 110 22.31 14.38 -1.09
N VAL A 111 21.35 13.94 -1.85
CA VAL A 111 20.69 12.64 -1.73
C VAL A 111 20.72 11.94 -3.10
N GLY A 112 21.01 10.65 -3.11
CA GLY A 112 21.18 9.93 -4.37
C GLY A 112 20.80 8.46 -4.28
N ALA A 113 20.89 7.79 -5.40
CA ALA A 113 20.63 6.37 -5.54
C ALA A 113 21.78 5.62 -6.19
N PHE A 114 22.00 4.38 -5.78
CA PHE A 114 22.83 3.43 -6.52
C PHE A 114 22.04 2.89 -7.69
N THR A 115 22.65 2.82 -8.87
CA THR A 115 22.02 2.13 -10.00
C THR A 115 21.85 0.64 -9.72
N LYS A 116 20.87 0.00 -10.37
CA LYS A 116 20.55 -1.42 -10.15
C LYS A 116 21.73 -2.36 -10.45
N ASP A 117 22.58 -2.00 -11.40
CA ASP A 117 23.80 -2.74 -11.77
C ASP A 117 24.99 -2.43 -10.85
N GLY A 118 24.84 -1.48 -9.93
CA GLY A 118 25.87 -1.08 -8.97
C GLY A 118 27.06 -0.34 -9.58
N LYS A 119 26.95 0.15 -10.82
CA LYS A 119 28.07 0.76 -11.55
C LYS A 119 28.14 2.27 -11.47
N SER A 120 27.07 2.94 -10.98
CA SER A 120 27.05 4.39 -10.82
C SER A 120 26.17 4.83 -9.68
N LEU A 121 26.28 6.12 -9.34
CA LEU A 121 25.44 6.85 -8.41
C LEU A 121 24.74 7.96 -9.18
N GLU A 122 23.43 8.09 -8.91
CA GLU A 122 22.59 9.15 -9.48
C GLU A 122 22.21 10.15 -8.38
N SER A 123 22.42 11.45 -8.64
CA SER A 123 21.98 12.52 -7.74
C SER A 123 20.47 12.76 -7.90
N LEU A 124 19.77 12.85 -6.77
CA LEU A 124 18.34 13.19 -6.67
C LEU A 124 18.12 14.49 -5.89
N GLY A 125 19.18 15.13 -5.39
CA GLY A 125 19.07 16.32 -4.54
C GLY A 125 18.42 17.52 -5.22
N ASN A 126 18.38 17.53 -6.55
CA ASN A 126 17.75 18.58 -7.35
C ASN A 126 16.37 18.18 -7.91
N CYS A 127 15.84 17.01 -7.53
CA CYS A 127 14.51 16.56 -7.94
C CYS A 127 13.43 17.26 -7.13
N GLY A 128 12.41 17.78 -7.82
CA GLY A 128 11.24 18.42 -7.17
C GLY A 128 10.05 17.49 -7.05
N GLU A 129 9.75 16.75 -8.11
CA GLU A 129 8.58 15.86 -8.19
C GLU A 129 8.95 14.57 -8.91
N PHE A 130 8.29 13.49 -8.54
CA PHE A 130 8.50 12.16 -9.12
C PHE A 130 7.29 11.73 -9.91
N PHE A 131 7.50 10.98 -10.98
CA PHE A 131 6.43 10.48 -11.84
C PHE A 131 6.68 9.03 -12.25
N ILE A 132 5.61 8.34 -12.62
CA ILE A 132 5.65 7.06 -13.31
C ILE A 132 5.16 7.24 -14.74
N LEU A 133 5.81 6.59 -15.69
CA LEU A 133 5.38 6.54 -17.09
C LEU A 133 4.87 5.14 -17.39
N THR A 134 3.62 5.03 -17.81
CA THR A 134 2.96 3.77 -18.15
C THR A 134 2.56 3.75 -19.63
N GLU A 135 2.30 2.56 -20.16
CA GLU A 135 1.66 2.42 -21.46
C GLU A 135 0.22 2.94 -21.39
N TYR A 136 -0.25 3.52 -22.50
CA TYR A 136 -1.66 3.91 -22.63
C TYR A 136 -2.51 2.68 -22.96
N VAL A 137 -3.66 2.57 -22.30
CA VAL A 137 -4.60 1.46 -22.48
C VAL A 137 -5.95 2.02 -22.94
N ASP A 138 -6.43 1.55 -24.10
CA ASP A 138 -7.77 1.87 -24.61
C ASP A 138 -8.81 0.91 -24.04
N GLY A 139 -10.02 1.41 -23.73
CA GLY A 139 -11.13 0.58 -23.28
C GLY A 139 -12.19 1.35 -22.52
N LYS A 140 -13.10 0.62 -21.88
CA LYS A 140 -14.17 1.14 -21.05
C LYS A 140 -13.98 0.71 -19.60
N LEU A 141 -13.95 1.66 -18.67
CA LEU A 141 -13.85 1.35 -17.25
C LEU A 141 -15.09 0.60 -16.75
N TYR A 142 -14.89 -0.41 -15.92
CA TYR A 142 -15.98 -1.28 -15.47
C TYR A 142 -17.03 -0.55 -14.62
N HIS A 143 -16.66 0.51 -13.90
CA HIS A 143 -17.66 1.31 -13.18
C HIS A 143 -18.76 1.87 -14.10
N LEU A 144 -18.47 2.14 -15.39
CA LEU A 144 -19.45 2.61 -16.37
C LEU A 144 -20.49 1.54 -16.74
N ASP A 145 -20.11 0.26 -16.65
CA ASP A 145 -21.07 -0.83 -16.78
C ASP A 145 -21.98 -0.90 -15.55
N LEU A 146 -21.41 -0.75 -14.35
CA LEU A 146 -22.18 -0.71 -13.10
C LEU A 146 -23.12 0.51 -13.03
N ASP A 147 -22.69 1.67 -13.55
CA ASP A 147 -23.56 2.85 -13.70
C ASP A 147 -24.74 2.55 -14.62
N HIS A 148 -24.49 1.94 -15.77
CA HIS A 148 -25.54 1.54 -16.70
C HIS A 148 -26.52 0.54 -16.07
N ILE A 149 -26.03 -0.48 -15.38
CA ILE A 149 -26.84 -1.46 -14.63
C ILE A 149 -27.67 -0.77 -13.55
N LYS A 150 -27.09 0.20 -12.83
CA LYS A 150 -27.83 0.99 -11.84
C LYS A 150 -28.98 1.76 -12.47
N ASP A 151 -28.73 2.41 -13.59
CA ASP A 151 -29.72 3.26 -14.26
C ASP A 151 -30.85 2.42 -14.85
N THR A 152 -30.54 1.35 -15.56
CA THR A 152 -31.54 0.47 -16.20
C THR A 152 -32.21 -0.51 -15.23
N GLY A 153 -31.49 -1.06 -14.28
CA GLY A 153 -31.94 -2.16 -13.42
C GLY A 153 -31.84 -3.53 -14.09
N GLU A 154 -31.13 -3.60 -15.19
CA GLU A 154 -31.00 -4.82 -15.99
C GLU A 154 -29.53 -5.23 -16.12
N ILE A 155 -29.27 -6.53 -16.16
CA ILE A 155 -27.96 -7.10 -16.49
C ILE A 155 -28.08 -7.97 -17.73
N SER A 156 -27.06 -7.91 -18.57
CA SER A 156 -26.89 -8.78 -19.72
C SER A 156 -26.08 -10.03 -19.37
N GLU A 157 -26.11 -11.02 -20.27
CA GLU A 157 -25.22 -12.18 -20.17
C GLU A 157 -23.74 -11.78 -20.19
N LEU A 158 -23.38 -10.69 -20.88
CA LEU A 158 -22.01 -10.16 -20.89
C LEU A 158 -21.59 -9.63 -19.51
N ASP A 159 -22.48 -8.93 -18.79
CA ASP A 159 -22.19 -8.40 -17.45
C ASP A 159 -21.92 -9.52 -16.45
N GLU A 160 -22.71 -10.61 -16.51
CA GLU A 160 -22.46 -11.80 -15.67
C GLU A 160 -21.13 -12.48 -16.02
N LYS A 161 -20.84 -12.64 -17.31
CA LYS A 161 -19.55 -13.18 -17.76
C LYS A 161 -18.37 -12.33 -17.36
N ARG A 162 -18.49 -10.99 -17.41
CA ARG A 162 -17.47 -10.06 -16.91
C ARG A 162 -17.26 -10.21 -15.40
N CYS A 163 -18.35 -10.29 -14.62
CA CYS A 163 -18.27 -10.54 -13.18
C CYS A 163 -17.51 -11.86 -12.88
N LEU A 164 -17.81 -12.93 -13.60
CA LEU A 164 -17.10 -14.21 -13.47
C LEU A 164 -15.63 -14.11 -13.89
N ALA A 165 -15.33 -13.41 -15.00
CA ALA A 165 -13.96 -13.24 -15.47
C ALA A 165 -13.10 -12.46 -14.45
N LEU A 166 -13.66 -11.46 -13.78
CA LEU A 166 -12.99 -10.72 -12.71
C LEU A 166 -12.73 -11.61 -11.48
N SER A 167 -13.71 -12.41 -11.08
CA SER A 167 -13.54 -13.39 -10.01
C SER A 167 -12.48 -14.43 -10.37
N ASP A 168 -12.48 -14.95 -11.60
CA ASP A 168 -11.48 -15.90 -12.10
C ASP A 168 -10.07 -15.33 -12.13
N TYR A 169 -9.94 -14.05 -12.47
CA TYR A 169 -8.66 -13.36 -12.40
C TYR A 169 -8.11 -13.36 -10.98
N LEU A 170 -8.94 -13.05 -9.98
CA LEU A 170 -8.52 -13.11 -8.58
C LEU A 170 -8.18 -14.53 -8.14
N VAL A 171 -8.96 -15.54 -8.52
CA VAL A 171 -8.62 -16.95 -8.28
C VAL A 171 -7.21 -17.25 -8.79
N LYS A 172 -6.90 -16.82 -10.02
CA LYS A 172 -5.60 -17.04 -10.65
C LYS A 172 -4.44 -16.39 -9.90
N ILE A 173 -4.56 -15.11 -9.53
CA ILE A 173 -3.45 -14.42 -8.86
C ILE A 173 -3.32 -14.84 -7.39
N HIS A 174 -4.41 -15.10 -6.68
CA HIS A 174 -4.40 -15.48 -5.27
C HIS A 174 -3.91 -16.91 -5.01
N CYS A 175 -3.86 -17.78 -6.04
CA CYS A 175 -3.25 -19.10 -5.91
C CYS A 175 -1.72 -19.03 -5.76
N VAL A 176 -1.10 -17.92 -6.17
CA VAL A 176 0.34 -17.70 -6.03
C VAL A 176 0.63 -17.28 -4.58
N LYS A 177 1.29 -18.17 -3.83
CA LYS A 177 1.62 -17.95 -2.40
C LYS A 177 3.08 -17.60 -2.21
N ARG A 178 3.35 -16.89 -1.10
CA ARG A 178 4.71 -16.57 -0.69
C ARG A 178 4.92 -16.87 0.79
N ASP A 179 5.99 -17.54 1.12
CA ASP A 179 6.39 -17.76 2.51
C ASP A 179 7.20 -16.55 3.01
N ALA A 180 6.51 -15.55 3.55
CA ALA A 180 7.11 -14.37 4.14
C ALA A 180 6.21 -13.79 5.27
N PRO A 181 6.16 -14.45 6.45
CA PRO A 181 5.25 -14.05 7.53
C PRO A 181 5.40 -12.59 7.96
N TRP A 182 6.64 -12.09 7.94
CA TRP A 182 6.92 -10.68 8.27
C TRP A 182 6.20 -9.70 7.33
N LEU A 183 6.10 -10.06 6.04
CA LEU A 183 5.45 -9.21 5.04
C LEU A 183 3.94 -9.18 5.27
N TYR A 184 3.32 -10.32 5.58
CA TYR A 184 1.89 -10.36 5.93
C TYR A 184 1.58 -9.51 7.17
N VAL A 185 2.42 -9.60 8.21
CA VAL A 185 2.30 -8.76 9.42
C VAL A 185 2.46 -7.28 9.09
N ARG A 186 3.37 -6.94 8.18
CA ARG A 186 3.53 -5.58 7.67
C ARG A 186 2.26 -5.12 6.93
N ARG A 187 1.68 -5.93 6.03
CA ARG A 187 0.45 -5.59 5.31
C ARG A 187 -0.75 -5.40 6.24
N ALA A 188 -0.89 -6.25 7.26
CA ALA A 188 -1.90 -6.07 8.29
C ALA A 188 -1.72 -4.78 9.11
N ARG A 189 -0.47 -4.31 9.30
CA ARG A 189 -0.19 -3.00 9.91
C ARG A 189 -0.56 -1.86 8.97
N GLU A 190 -0.19 -1.96 7.71
CA GLU A 190 -0.47 -0.93 6.70
C GLU A 190 -1.96 -0.74 6.46
N LEU A 191 -2.75 -1.83 6.44
CA LEU A 191 -4.22 -1.74 6.37
C LEU A 191 -4.82 -0.82 7.44
N VAL A 192 -4.26 -0.83 8.65
CA VAL A 192 -4.78 -0.01 9.74
C VAL A 192 -4.10 1.35 9.79
N GLY A 193 -2.77 1.41 9.72
CA GLY A 193 -1.98 2.59 10.07
C GLY A 193 -1.38 3.36 8.89
N HIS A 194 -1.60 2.97 7.64
CA HIS A 194 -1.12 3.74 6.49
C HIS A 194 -2.02 4.94 6.20
N GLY A 195 -1.43 6.04 5.70
CA GLY A 195 -2.16 7.27 5.39
C GLY A 195 -3.26 7.16 4.33
N GLU A 196 -3.23 6.13 3.49
CA GLU A 196 -4.27 5.85 2.50
C GLU A 196 -5.27 4.77 2.95
N CYS A 197 -5.05 4.19 4.15
CA CYS A 197 -5.88 3.13 4.69
C CYS A 197 -6.72 3.63 5.88
N ILE A 198 -7.08 2.76 6.83
CA ILE A 198 -8.12 3.06 7.83
C ILE A 198 -7.85 4.34 8.61
N MET A 199 -6.67 4.50 9.25
CA MET A 199 -6.37 5.70 10.05
C MET A 199 -6.33 6.95 9.20
N GLY A 200 -5.55 6.99 8.10
CA GLY A 200 -5.47 8.16 7.26
C GLY A 200 -6.78 8.51 6.55
N LEU A 201 -7.63 7.52 6.26
CA LEU A 201 -8.97 7.74 5.74
C LEU A 201 -9.88 8.36 6.80
N LEU A 202 -9.83 7.89 8.05
CA LEU A 202 -10.58 8.48 9.17
C LEU A 202 -10.14 9.91 9.47
N ASP A 203 -8.84 10.23 9.38
CA ASP A 203 -8.32 11.59 9.49
C ASP A 203 -8.92 12.53 8.43
N SER A 204 -9.31 12.01 7.27
CA SER A 204 -9.93 12.77 6.18
C SER A 204 -11.42 13.09 6.39
N TYR A 205 -12.08 12.44 7.36
CA TYR A 205 -13.48 12.70 7.66
C TYR A 205 -13.63 14.07 8.35
N PRO A 206 -14.37 15.03 7.76
CA PRO A 206 -14.54 16.35 8.38
C PRO A 206 -15.25 16.26 9.75
N PRO A 207 -14.96 17.16 10.67
CA PRO A 207 -15.68 17.24 11.93
C PRO A 207 -17.13 17.69 11.72
N GLY A 208 -18.03 17.29 12.62
CA GLY A 208 -19.41 17.78 12.64
C GLY A 208 -20.35 17.19 11.58
N LEU A 209 -20.03 16.01 11.06
CA LEU A 209 -20.88 15.28 10.12
C LEU A 209 -22.20 14.88 10.76
N ASP A 210 -23.31 15.04 10.03
CA ASP A 210 -24.67 14.76 10.53
C ASP A 210 -25.07 13.28 10.45
N PHE A 211 -24.29 12.46 9.73
CA PHE A 211 -24.55 11.05 9.48
C PHE A 211 -23.68 10.10 10.33
N VAL A 212 -22.67 10.60 11.05
CA VAL A 212 -21.79 9.82 11.92
C VAL A 212 -21.30 10.64 13.10
N LYS A 213 -21.29 10.03 14.29
CA LYS A 213 -20.68 10.64 15.48
C LYS A 213 -19.21 10.27 15.54
N GLU A 214 -18.37 11.19 16.02
CA GLU A 214 -16.93 10.96 16.23
C GLU A 214 -16.66 9.65 17.01
N GLN A 215 -17.46 9.39 18.06
CA GLN A 215 -17.32 8.15 18.84
C GLN A 215 -17.46 6.89 17.97
N ASN A 216 -18.30 6.90 16.94
CA ASN A 216 -18.43 5.76 16.03
C ASN A 216 -17.16 5.54 15.20
N LEU A 217 -16.49 6.61 14.78
CA LEU A 217 -15.22 6.52 14.04
C LEU A 217 -14.11 5.98 14.95
N ILE A 218 -14.04 6.47 16.19
CA ILE A 218 -13.11 5.97 17.22
C ILE A 218 -13.33 4.48 17.48
N ASP A 219 -14.57 4.03 17.59
CA ASP A 219 -14.88 2.62 17.85
C ASP A 219 -14.51 1.73 16.64
N ILE A 220 -14.77 2.20 15.42
CA ILE A 220 -14.32 1.50 14.19
C ILE A 220 -12.79 1.34 14.18
N GLU A 221 -12.05 2.39 14.50
CA GLU A 221 -10.58 2.34 14.52
C GLU A 221 -10.07 1.34 15.56
N LYS A 222 -10.63 1.37 16.78
CA LYS A 222 -10.31 0.40 17.85
C LYS A 222 -10.57 -1.03 17.42
N ASP A 223 -11.72 -1.30 16.80
CA ASP A 223 -12.06 -2.64 16.33
C ASP A 223 -11.08 -3.09 15.23
N CYS A 224 -10.68 -2.20 14.32
CA CYS A 224 -9.67 -2.48 13.30
C CYS A 224 -8.29 -2.78 13.91
N VAL A 225 -7.90 -2.12 15.00
CA VAL A 225 -6.66 -2.45 15.74
C VAL A 225 -6.74 -3.86 16.33
N VAL A 226 -7.90 -4.27 16.86
CA VAL A 226 -8.11 -5.64 17.35
C VAL A 226 -7.99 -6.65 16.19
N TRP A 227 -8.63 -6.36 15.05
CA TRP A 227 -8.54 -7.19 13.85
C TRP A 227 -7.12 -7.33 13.31
N ARG A 228 -6.30 -6.27 13.35
CA ARG A 228 -4.88 -6.35 13.01
C ARG A 228 -4.15 -7.43 13.82
N TRP A 229 -4.44 -7.59 15.11
CA TRP A 229 -3.84 -8.63 15.94
C TRP A 229 -4.33 -10.03 15.57
N ARG A 230 -5.58 -10.19 15.16
CA ARG A 230 -6.13 -11.46 14.65
C ARG A 230 -5.46 -11.84 13.32
N LEU A 231 -5.36 -10.91 12.39
CA LEU A 231 -4.71 -11.11 11.09
C LEU A 231 -3.26 -11.58 11.22
N LYS A 232 -2.48 -11.08 12.15
CA LYS A 232 -1.07 -11.49 12.34
C LYS A 232 -0.88 -13.01 12.47
N ARG A 233 -1.90 -13.76 12.85
CA ARG A 233 -1.89 -15.22 13.00
C ARG A 233 -2.19 -15.96 11.70
N LYS A 234 -2.56 -15.24 10.65
CA LYS A 234 -3.00 -15.79 9.36
C LYS A 234 -1.94 -15.61 8.25
N ALA A 235 -0.66 -15.54 8.61
CA ALA A 235 0.44 -15.26 7.69
C ALA A 235 0.58 -16.27 6.53
N HIS A 236 0.07 -17.50 6.68
CA HIS A 236 0.00 -18.51 5.63
C HIS A 236 -0.87 -18.08 4.45
N ARG A 237 -1.71 -17.06 4.62
CA ARG A 237 -2.61 -16.53 3.60
C ARG A 237 -1.94 -15.58 2.63
N LEU A 238 -0.66 -15.17 2.87
CA LEU A 238 0.05 -14.23 2.01
C LEU A 238 0.06 -14.70 0.56
N SER A 239 -0.59 -13.93 -0.29
CA SER A 239 -0.79 -14.24 -1.71
C SER A 239 -0.38 -13.08 -2.59
N GLN A 240 -0.17 -13.36 -3.87
CA GLN A 240 -0.12 -12.30 -4.87
C GLN A 240 -1.48 -11.61 -4.93
N VAL A 241 -1.50 -10.28 -4.87
CA VAL A 241 -2.71 -9.45 -4.90
C VAL A 241 -2.55 -8.30 -5.89
N HIS A 242 -3.65 -7.71 -6.29
CA HIS A 242 -3.67 -6.40 -6.93
C HIS A 242 -3.50 -5.28 -5.89
N GLY A 243 -4.22 -5.39 -4.78
CA GLY A 243 -4.19 -4.45 -3.65
C GLY A 243 -5.15 -3.26 -3.76
N ASP A 244 -5.78 -3.07 -4.93
CA ASP A 244 -6.80 -2.04 -5.16
C ASP A 244 -7.77 -2.44 -6.29
N PHE A 245 -8.32 -3.65 -6.23
CA PHE A 245 -9.12 -4.28 -7.28
C PHE A 245 -10.58 -3.79 -7.25
N HIS A 246 -10.80 -2.55 -7.67
CA HIS A 246 -12.14 -1.94 -7.72
C HIS A 246 -12.51 -1.51 -9.15
N PRO A 247 -13.80 -1.24 -9.46
CA PRO A 247 -14.30 -1.03 -10.83
C PRO A 247 -13.63 0.11 -11.62
N TRP A 248 -13.05 1.12 -10.95
CA TRP A 248 -12.31 2.22 -11.62
C TRP A 248 -10.90 1.81 -12.06
N ASN A 249 -10.37 0.71 -11.54
CA ASN A 249 -9.05 0.17 -11.89
C ASN A 249 -9.13 -1.01 -12.86
N ILE A 250 -10.28 -1.23 -13.49
CA ILE A 250 -10.50 -2.31 -14.45
C ILE A 250 -11.00 -1.70 -15.76
N MET A 251 -10.29 -1.97 -16.83
CA MET A 251 -10.61 -1.49 -18.16
C MET A 251 -10.89 -2.65 -19.09
N PHE A 252 -12.13 -2.81 -19.53
CA PHE A 252 -12.54 -3.78 -20.55
C PHE A 252 -12.26 -3.23 -21.96
N HIS A 253 -11.69 -4.07 -22.82
CA HIS A 253 -11.44 -3.81 -24.23
C HIS A 253 -12.63 -4.25 -25.07
N GLN A 254 -12.66 -5.56 -25.37
CA GLN A 254 -13.75 -6.20 -26.07
C GLN A 254 -14.20 -7.43 -25.25
N ASP A 255 -15.52 -7.67 -25.21
CA ASP A 255 -16.13 -8.80 -24.51
C ASP A 255 -15.61 -9.01 -23.08
N LEU A 256 -14.74 -10.02 -22.89
CA LEU A 256 -14.20 -10.42 -21.60
C LEU A 256 -12.72 -10.04 -21.41
N ASP A 257 -12.10 -9.46 -22.45
CA ASP A 257 -10.70 -9.04 -22.35
C ASP A 257 -10.60 -7.73 -21.56
N PHE A 258 -9.69 -7.69 -20.59
CA PHE A 258 -9.51 -6.52 -19.73
C PHE A 258 -8.07 -6.36 -19.27
N THR A 259 -7.72 -5.13 -18.93
CA THR A 259 -6.49 -4.76 -18.25
C THR A 259 -6.81 -4.19 -16.87
N VAL A 260 -6.02 -4.57 -15.86
CA VAL A 260 -6.06 -3.97 -14.53
C VAL A 260 -5.07 -2.81 -14.44
N LEU A 261 -5.46 -1.76 -13.75
CA LEU A 261 -4.72 -0.51 -13.62
C LEU A 261 -4.35 -0.28 -12.15
N ASP A 262 -3.34 0.54 -11.89
CA ASP A 262 -2.97 1.04 -10.57
C ASP A 262 -2.74 -0.04 -9.50
N ARG A 263 -1.54 -0.61 -9.48
CA ARG A 263 -1.06 -1.57 -8.47
C ARG A 263 -0.13 -0.88 -7.46
N SER A 264 -0.58 0.18 -6.84
CA SER A 264 0.24 1.07 -6.01
C SER A 264 0.57 0.51 -4.62
N ARG A 265 -0.17 -0.51 -4.13
CA ARG A 265 -0.02 -1.02 -2.75
C ARG A 265 0.88 -2.24 -2.61
N GLY A 266 1.58 -2.60 -3.67
CA GLY A 266 2.53 -3.71 -3.70
C GLY A 266 1.93 -5.03 -4.17
N GLU A 267 2.79 -6.04 -4.25
CA GLU A 267 2.52 -7.27 -4.97
C GLU A 267 1.90 -8.38 -4.11
N TRP A 268 2.08 -8.27 -2.79
CA TRP A 268 1.78 -9.35 -1.84
C TRP A 268 0.91 -8.81 -0.72
N GLY A 269 -0.16 -9.52 -0.41
CA GLY A 269 -1.12 -9.13 0.62
C GLY A 269 -2.09 -10.24 0.99
N GLU A 270 -3.19 -9.86 1.58
CA GLU A 270 -4.31 -10.73 1.90
C GLU A 270 -5.32 -10.72 0.75
N PRO A 271 -5.73 -11.88 0.21
CA PRO A 271 -6.76 -11.99 -0.82
C PRO A 271 -8.06 -11.24 -0.51
N ALA A 272 -8.40 -11.13 0.76
CA ALA A 272 -9.57 -10.39 1.21
C ALA A 272 -9.58 -8.92 0.77
N ASP A 273 -8.41 -8.30 0.55
CA ASP A 273 -8.32 -6.92 0.08
C ASP A 273 -8.98 -6.76 -1.29
N ASP A 274 -8.57 -7.58 -2.26
CA ASP A 274 -9.08 -7.51 -3.62
C ASP A 274 -10.56 -7.90 -3.72
N VAL A 275 -10.93 -8.98 -3.02
CA VAL A 275 -12.32 -9.48 -3.04
C VAL A 275 -13.27 -8.47 -2.43
N THR A 276 -12.91 -7.83 -1.32
CA THR A 276 -13.74 -6.80 -0.69
C THR A 276 -13.77 -5.51 -1.49
N ALA A 277 -12.67 -5.14 -2.15
CA ALA A 277 -12.62 -3.96 -3.01
C ALA A 277 -13.61 -4.05 -4.18
N MET A 278 -13.79 -5.25 -4.75
CA MET A 278 -14.80 -5.47 -5.78
C MET A 278 -16.22 -5.57 -5.19
N THR A 279 -16.41 -6.44 -4.20
CA THR A 279 -17.76 -6.80 -3.74
C THR A 279 -18.46 -5.69 -2.96
N ILE A 280 -17.72 -4.82 -2.29
CA ILE A 280 -18.31 -3.62 -1.66
C ILE A 280 -18.95 -2.71 -2.70
N ASN A 281 -18.45 -2.68 -3.94
CA ASN A 281 -19.03 -1.86 -4.99
C ASN A 281 -20.38 -2.42 -5.45
N TYR A 282 -20.59 -3.73 -5.49
CA TYR A 282 -21.92 -4.28 -5.76
C TYR A 282 -22.92 -3.89 -4.65
N ILE A 283 -22.50 -3.92 -3.39
CA ILE A 283 -23.33 -3.44 -2.27
C ILE A 283 -23.59 -1.92 -2.43
N PHE A 284 -22.56 -1.13 -2.71
CA PHE A 284 -22.64 0.31 -2.87
C PHE A 284 -23.60 0.75 -4.00
N TYR A 285 -23.52 0.10 -5.16
CA TYR A 285 -24.43 0.37 -6.27
C TYR A 285 -25.87 -0.09 -5.96
N SER A 286 -26.03 -1.23 -5.29
CA SER A 286 -27.33 -1.72 -4.83
C SER A 286 -28.00 -0.76 -3.86
N LEU A 287 -27.25 -0.23 -2.89
CA LEU A 287 -27.77 0.75 -1.93
C LEU A 287 -28.26 2.02 -2.60
N GLN A 288 -27.57 2.50 -3.64
CA GLN A 288 -27.99 3.68 -4.37
C GLN A 288 -29.29 3.45 -5.17
N LYS A 289 -29.51 2.23 -5.67
CA LYS A 289 -30.67 1.88 -6.49
C LYS A 289 -31.87 1.41 -5.66
N TYR A 290 -31.62 0.48 -4.72
CA TYR A 290 -32.70 -0.23 -4.01
C TYR A 290 -32.75 0.12 -2.53
N GLY A 291 -31.71 0.73 -1.96
CA GLY A 291 -31.60 0.99 -0.54
C GLY A 291 -31.16 -0.22 0.29
N GLU A 292 -30.97 -1.37 -0.32
CA GLU A 292 -30.52 -2.63 0.28
C GLU A 292 -29.76 -3.45 -0.76
N LEU A 293 -29.12 -4.55 -0.38
CA LEU A 293 -28.54 -5.49 -1.35
C LEU A 293 -29.69 -6.33 -1.95
N ALA A 294 -30.03 -6.03 -3.20
CA ALA A 294 -31.17 -6.64 -3.89
C ALA A 294 -30.97 -6.69 -5.41
N GLY A 295 -31.83 -7.44 -6.09
CA GLY A 295 -31.97 -7.46 -7.53
C GLY A 295 -30.70 -7.85 -8.28
N VAL A 296 -30.39 -7.09 -9.31
CA VAL A 296 -29.26 -7.37 -10.21
C VAL A 296 -27.89 -7.28 -9.52
N PHE A 297 -27.73 -6.38 -8.56
CA PHE A 297 -26.47 -6.25 -7.83
C PHE A 297 -26.27 -7.35 -6.78
N GLU A 298 -27.35 -7.83 -6.15
CA GLU A 298 -27.29 -9.02 -5.30
C GLU A 298 -26.86 -10.25 -6.13
N ARG A 299 -27.39 -10.38 -7.36
CA ARG A 299 -27.00 -11.45 -8.28
C ARG A 299 -25.51 -11.39 -8.63
N LEU A 300 -24.97 -10.21 -8.99
CA LEU A 300 -23.54 -10.04 -9.27
C LEU A 300 -22.68 -10.32 -8.02
N TYR A 301 -23.09 -9.84 -6.84
CA TYR A 301 -22.42 -10.09 -5.58
C TYR A 301 -22.32 -11.58 -5.27
N ARG A 302 -23.45 -12.32 -5.37
CA ARG A 302 -23.47 -13.76 -5.14
C ARG A 302 -22.65 -14.51 -6.18
N LEU A 303 -22.81 -14.19 -7.44
CA LEU A 303 -22.08 -14.80 -8.55
C LEU A 303 -20.56 -14.69 -8.37
N PHE A 304 -20.08 -13.51 -7.97
CA PHE A 304 -18.67 -13.27 -7.71
C PHE A 304 -18.14 -14.13 -6.55
N TRP A 305 -18.85 -14.10 -5.40
CA TRP A 305 -18.44 -14.83 -4.22
C TRP A 305 -18.52 -16.35 -4.39
N GLU A 306 -19.60 -16.86 -4.94
CA GLU A 306 -19.79 -18.28 -5.19
C GLU A 306 -18.69 -18.82 -6.10
N ASN A 307 -18.41 -18.15 -7.23
CA ASN A 307 -17.35 -18.54 -8.14
C ASN A 307 -15.98 -18.54 -7.45
N TYR A 308 -15.68 -17.48 -6.69
CA TYR A 308 -14.41 -17.36 -5.98
C TYR A 308 -14.21 -18.48 -4.96
N LEU A 309 -15.20 -18.69 -4.08
CA LEU A 309 -15.12 -19.69 -3.03
C LEU A 309 -15.09 -21.13 -3.59
N GLN A 310 -15.88 -21.41 -4.62
CA GLN A 310 -15.90 -22.74 -5.26
C GLN A 310 -14.55 -23.07 -5.91
N LYS A 311 -13.93 -22.11 -6.60
CA LYS A 311 -12.69 -22.35 -7.33
C LYS A 311 -11.45 -22.34 -6.45
N THR A 312 -11.43 -21.53 -5.40
CA THR A 312 -10.28 -21.45 -4.47
C THR A 312 -10.37 -22.45 -3.33
N GLY A 313 -11.56 -22.82 -2.88
CA GLY A 313 -11.79 -23.56 -1.63
C GLY A 313 -11.42 -22.76 -0.38
N ASP A 314 -11.15 -21.45 -0.49
CA ASP A 314 -10.68 -20.59 0.60
C ASP A 314 -11.86 -20.06 1.44
N TRP A 315 -12.50 -20.95 2.19
CA TRP A 315 -13.57 -20.55 3.11
C TRP A 315 -13.07 -19.77 4.34
N GLU A 316 -11.75 -19.80 4.61
CA GLU A 316 -11.12 -19.04 5.69
C GLU A 316 -11.14 -17.52 5.40
N ILE A 317 -11.27 -17.11 4.15
CA ILE A 317 -11.38 -15.70 3.77
C ILE A 317 -12.53 -15.01 4.52
N LEU A 318 -13.63 -15.73 4.80
CA LEU A 318 -14.77 -15.19 5.54
C LEU A 318 -14.46 -14.85 7.02
N GLU A 319 -13.32 -15.31 7.54
CA GLU A 319 -12.83 -15.00 8.88
C GLU A 319 -11.84 -13.81 8.91
N VAL A 320 -11.53 -13.24 7.76
CA VAL A 320 -10.52 -12.17 7.64
C VAL A 320 -10.97 -10.96 6.84
N VAL A 321 -12.10 -11.02 6.12
CA VAL A 321 -12.63 -9.92 5.29
C VAL A 321 -13.06 -8.69 6.09
N GLN A 322 -13.34 -8.83 7.36
CA GLN A 322 -13.97 -7.79 8.19
C GLN A 322 -13.25 -6.43 8.17
N PRO A 323 -11.95 -6.34 8.48
CA PRO A 323 -11.26 -5.06 8.45
C PRO A 323 -11.04 -4.52 7.03
N PHE A 324 -11.04 -5.39 6.00
CA PHE A 324 -10.97 -4.97 4.61
C PHE A 324 -12.30 -4.38 4.16
N TYR A 325 -13.43 -5.00 4.50
CA TYR A 325 -14.75 -4.41 4.29
C TYR A 325 -14.92 -3.10 5.05
N ALA A 326 -14.36 -3.00 6.27
CA ALA A 326 -14.40 -1.75 7.02
C ALA A 326 -13.65 -0.65 6.27
N TRP A 327 -12.45 -0.91 5.80
CA TRP A 327 -11.70 0.05 5.01
C TRP A 327 -12.44 0.46 3.73
N ARG A 328 -12.86 -0.52 2.91
CA ARG A 328 -13.55 -0.24 1.64
C ARG A 328 -14.91 0.42 1.87
N GLY A 329 -15.63 0.04 2.92
CA GLY A 329 -16.88 0.67 3.32
C GLY A 329 -16.70 2.14 3.75
N LEU A 330 -15.63 2.45 4.49
CA LEU A 330 -15.27 3.82 4.82
C LEU A 330 -14.92 4.65 3.57
N VAL A 331 -14.21 4.08 2.58
CA VAL A 331 -13.92 4.78 1.31
C VAL A 331 -15.20 5.16 0.60
N VAL A 332 -16.11 4.21 0.37
CA VAL A 332 -17.36 4.49 -0.37
C VAL A 332 -18.38 5.31 0.44
N ALA A 333 -18.23 5.39 1.78
CA ALA A 333 -19.02 6.29 2.63
C ALA A 333 -18.39 7.68 2.78
N SER A 334 -17.14 7.89 2.33
CA SER A 334 -16.42 9.15 2.55
C SER A 334 -17.07 10.32 1.81
N PRO A 335 -17.28 11.47 2.49
CA PRO A 335 -17.79 12.67 1.83
C PRO A 335 -16.77 13.35 0.93
N ILE A 336 -15.48 13.03 1.09
CA ILE A 336 -14.41 13.54 0.22
C ILE A 336 -14.39 12.78 -1.10
N TRP A 337 -14.44 11.44 -1.05
CA TRP A 337 -14.39 10.60 -2.26
C TRP A 337 -15.73 10.59 -3.03
N TYR A 338 -16.85 10.64 -2.30
CA TYR A 338 -18.21 10.59 -2.88
C TYR A 338 -19.06 11.75 -2.35
N PRO A 339 -18.78 13.02 -2.72
CA PRO A 339 -19.44 14.19 -2.13
C PRO A 339 -20.96 14.20 -2.33
N ASN A 340 -21.45 13.63 -3.43
CA ASN A 340 -22.87 13.63 -3.81
C ASN A 340 -23.66 12.41 -3.32
N LEU A 341 -23.04 11.52 -2.54
CA LEU A 341 -23.73 10.35 -2.02
C LEU A 341 -24.79 10.75 -0.98
N SER A 342 -25.96 10.13 -1.04
CA SER A 342 -27.05 10.44 -0.10
C SER A 342 -26.68 10.07 1.34
N ARG A 343 -27.23 10.83 2.29
CA ARG A 343 -27.03 10.61 3.73
C ARG A 343 -27.44 9.20 4.17
N ASP A 344 -28.55 8.70 3.68
CA ASP A 344 -29.10 7.40 4.09
C ASP A 344 -28.20 6.24 3.62
N VAL A 345 -27.64 6.33 2.42
CA VAL A 345 -26.68 5.35 1.93
C VAL A 345 -25.40 5.37 2.79
N ARG A 346 -24.90 6.55 3.18
CA ARG A 346 -23.74 6.66 4.08
C ARG A 346 -24.01 6.00 5.43
N ILE A 347 -25.16 6.26 6.02
CA ILE A 347 -25.56 5.65 7.31
C ILE A 347 -25.56 4.12 7.19
N LYS A 348 -26.15 3.57 6.13
CA LYS A 348 -26.17 2.12 5.91
C LYS A 348 -24.78 1.53 5.72
N LEU A 349 -23.91 2.19 4.96
CA LEU A 349 -22.50 1.78 4.80
C LEU A 349 -21.75 1.80 6.14
N LEU A 350 -21.93 2.82 6.95
CA LEU A 350 -21.31 2.90 8.28
C LEU A 350 -21.87 1.87 9.26
N ASN A 351 -23.17 1.56 9.18
CA ASN A 351 -23.74 0.44 9.93
C ASN A 351 -23.11 -0.89 9.47
N PHE A 352 -23.00 -1.12 8.17
CA PHE A 352 -22.31 -2.29 7.60
C PHE A 352 -20.90 -2.42 8.17
N VAL A 353 -20.08 -1.36 8.12
CA VAL A 353 -18.73 -1.34 8.66
C VAL A 353 -18.70 -1.76 10.13
N LYS A 354 -19.53 -1.14 10.95
CA LYS A 354 -19.60 -1.43 12.40
C LYS A 354 -20.06 -2.86 12.69
N ASN A 355 -21.08 -3.32 11.97
CA ASN A 355 -21.63 -4.65 12.18
C ASN A 355 -20.66 -5.74 11.74
N VAL A 356 -20.05 -5.60 10.56
CA VAL A 356 -19.08 -6.58 10.05
C VAL A 356 -17.90 -6.75 11.01
N LEU A 357 -17.35 -5.68 11.56
CA LEU A 357 -16.22 -5.75 12.50
C LEU A 357 -16.52 -6.53 13.79
N ARG A 358 -17.80 -6.64 14.19
CA ARG A 358 -18.23 -7.35 15.41
C ARG A 358 -18.40 -8.86 15.20
N HIS A 359 -18.43 -9.34 13.97
CA HIS A 359 -18.62 -10.76 13.67
C HIS A 359 -17.28 -11.42 13.38
N GLU A 360 -17.01 -12.57 14.01
CA GLU A 360 -15.78 -13.34 13.79
C GLU A 360 -15.73 -13.99 12.40
N ARG A 361 -16.90 -14.28 11.85
CA ARG A 361 -17.06 -14.82 10.50
C ARG A 361 -18.10 -14.00 9.75
N PHE A 362 -17.76 -13.60 8.54
CA PHE A 362 -18.67 -12.89 7.66
C PHE A 362 -19.69 -13.85 7.05
N ASP A 363 -20.95 -13.48 7.11
CA ASP A 363 -22.04 -14.22 6.50
C ASP A 363 -22.48 -13.51 5.22
N LEU A 364 -22.32 -14.19 4.09
CA LEU A 364 -22.66 -13.67 2.76
C LEU A 364 -24.16 -13.36 2.62
N ASP A 365 -25.02 -14.10 3.33
CA ASP A 365 -26.46 -13.95 3.30
C ASP A 365 -26.97 -12.87 4.26
N ALA A 366 -26.15 -12.43 5.22
CA ALA A 366 -26.51 -11.47 6.24
C ALA A 366 -26.21 -10.01 5.87
N VAL A 367 -25.83 -9.69 4.63
CA VAL A 367 -25.43 -8.33 4.24
C VAL A 367 -26.49 -7.31 4.59
N ASN A 368 -27.76 -7.59 4.32
CA ASN A 368 -28.87 -6.69 4.64
C ASN A 368 -29.08 -6.51 6.15
N ALA A 369 -28.74 -7.50 6.97
CA ALA A 369 -28.73 -7.34 8.43
C ALA A 369 -27.57 -6.43 8.88
N TYR A 370 -26.39 -6.54 8.27
CA TYR A 370 -25.26 -5.64 8.57
C TYR A 370 -25.54 -4.16 8.22
N LEU A 371 -26.44 -3.88 7.28
CA LEU A 371 -26.83 -2.52 6.89
C LEU A 371 -27.76 -1.83 7.90
N GLN A 372 -28.34 -2.58 8.84
CA GLN A 372 -29.29 -2.04 9.83
C GLN A 372 -28.56 -1.36 11.00
N PRO A 373 -29.19 -0.39 11.67
CA PRO A 373 -28.69 0.16 12.93
C PRO A 373 -28.46 -0.93 13.98
N LEU A 374 -27.42 -0.73 14.80
CA LEU A 374 -27.14 -1.55 15.99
C LEU A 374 -28.09 -1.22 17.12
#